data_227e8b4c07d6a0e89ade5b0cc6b89e0b
#
_entry.id   227e8b4c07d6a0e89ade5b0cc6b89e0b
#
_cell.length_a   1.000
_cell.length_b   1.000
_cell.length_c   1.000
_cell.angle_alpha   90.00
_cell.angle_beta   90.00
_cell.angle_gamma   90.00
#
_symmetry.space_group_name_H-M   'P 1'
#
loop_
_entity.id
_entity.type
_entity.pdbx_description
1 polymer ?
#
loop_
_entity_poly.entity_id
_entity_poly.type
_entity_poly.pdbx_seq_one_letter_code
_entity_poly.pdbx_strand_id
1 'polypeptide(L)'
;MKIRLFRFLFLAAVISACTGEKVSRYVDPNIGGVSPLLTTKPPTVHRPNSMIRVFPVTKPGLGDRYLSDKIYGFVVNMPAYRNSYVTEIMPVSGAVSPDKAQNAAVYDHDLEELHPWYHRVLLEDHEITADWTTTERAVIYRFRFSEKDQNKVVFRTQRNSSLQIAPDRVISGWEEFQGVRQYFYAEFSQPFSTFGTFGKTEVEENSAQKSGTGIGAYAGFAETGQPVEVRIGISFIDEEQARANLTRETSGKIFDQVKAESEKIWEATLGRISVKGGTERQKRIFYTSLYRSYERMVDISEDGRYFSGYDRQVHSTNAPFYVDDWLWDTFRSLHPLRLILDPGLEAAMVQSYVDMFGQSGWMPGFPQFYGDYPAMIGFHSAALVWDTYQKGVAGFDVEKAYEGLRKNAMEATMLPWRSGPMCVLDSFYHEKGWYPALAEEEEETVPLVHSFEKRQAVALTLEHSYDDWCLAQLAKALNKPDDYRYFMARSQNFRQVYNPATGFMSPKKADGSWVENFNPKLSGGVGARMYFAENNSWIWTFNVMHDIPGLMELMGGSEKFSERLDALFNEPTGIAKWQFLGQFPDASGLNGMFPAGNEPAFHVPYLYNYAGQPWKTQ
;
A
#
# COMPACT_ATOMS: atom_id res chain seq x y z
N MET A 1 56.00 46.46 -37.63
CA MET A 1 55.20 45.24 -37.84
C MET A 1 55.44 44.37 -36.62
N LYS A 2 54.56 44.47 -35.62
CA LYS A 2 54.69 43.75 -34.32
C LYS A 2 53.60 42.67 -34.25
N ILE A 3 54.02 41.41 -34.31
CA ILE A 3 53.17 40.23 -34.15
C ILE A 3 52.96 40.00 -32.69
N ARG A 4 51.71 40.08 -32.21
CA ARG A 4 51.32 39.71 -30.82
C ARG A 4 50.96 38.24 -30.80
N LEU A 5 51.72 37.46 -30.06
CA LEU A 5 51.44 36.06 -29.74
C LEU A 5 50.35 36.03 -28.65
N PHE A 6 49.15 35.48 -28.98
CA PHE A 6 48.10 35.14 -27.99
C PHE A 6 48.42 33.78 -27.40
N ARG A 7 48.74 33.75 -26.09
CA ARG A 7 48.82 32.51 -25.30
C ARG A 7 47.41 32.13 -24.88
N PHE A 8 46.89 31.02 -25.38
CA PHE A 8 45.70 30.36 -24.84
C PHE A 8 46.10 29.62 -23.56
N LEU A 9 45.61 30.09 -22.41
CA LEU A 9 45.60 29.34 -21.17
C LEU A 9 44.41 28.36 -21.25
N PHE A 10 44.70 27.07 -21.36
CA PHE A 10 43.72 26.01 -21.10
C PHE A 10 43.50 25.93 -19.59
N LEU A 11 42.35 26.43 -19.14
CA LEU A 11 41.87 26.20 -17.78
C LEU A 11 41.27 24.77 -17.74
N ALA A 12 42.03 23.79 -17.26
CA ALA A 12 41.53 22.47 -16.96
C ALA A 12 40.59 22.61 -15.75
N ALA A 13 39.29 22.66 -16.01
CA ALA A 13 38.30 22.49 -14.95
C ALA A 13 38.41 21.06 -14.42
N VAL A 14 39.03 20.90 -13.26
CA VAL A 14 38.97 19.70 -12.47
C VAL A 14 37.51 19.59 -11.99
N ILE A 15 36.72 18.78 -12.71
CA ILE A 15 35.43 18.33 -12.21
C ILE A 15 35.74 17.43 -11.01
N SER A 16 35.81 18.01 -9.84
CA SER A 16 35.74 17.27 -8.59
C SER A 16 34.35 16.61 -8.55
N ALA A 17 34.28 15.36 -8.95
CA ALA A 17 33.13 14.53 -8.68
C ALA A 17 33.04 14.47 -7.14
N CYS A 18 32.23 15.36 -6.56
CA CYS A 18 31.73 15.16 -5.22
C CYS A 18 30.98 13.82 -5.27
N THR A 19 31.63 12.76 -4.81
CA THR A 19 30.93 11.53 -4.43
C THR A 19 30.11 11.90 -3.20
N GLY A 20 28.94 12.49 -3.44
CA GLY A 20 27.96 12.76 -2.39
C GLY A 20 27.66 11.45 -1.69
N GLU A 21 27.56 11.51 -0.38
CA GLU A 21 27.20 10.37 0.44
C GLU A 21 25.88 9.75 -0.08
N LYS A 22 25.89 8.44 -0.37
CA LYS A 22 24.69 7.74 -0.86
C LYS A 22 23.58 7.81 0.18
N VAL A 23 22.42 8.37 -0.20
CA VAL A 23 21.26 8.50 0.72
C VAL A 23 20.59 7.17 1.00
N SER A 24 20.70 6.23 0.08
CA SER A 24 20.16 4.88 0.20
C SER A 24 20.72 4.08 1.39
N ARG A 25 21.90 4.43 1.89
CA ARG A 25 22.49 3.82 3.11
C ARG A 25 21.65 4.02 4.38
N TYR A 26 20.77 5.03 4.36
CA TYR A 26 19.88 5.32 5.48
C TYR A 26 18.60 4.46 5.45
N VAL A 27 18.31 3.77 4.36
CA VAL A 27 17.11 2.94 4.29
C VAL A 27 17.32 1.64 5.03
N ASP A 28 16.39 1.33 5.92
CA ASP A 28 16.33 0.08 6.67
C ASP A 28 14.96 -0.58 6.44
N PRO A 29 14.87 -1.54 5.50
CA PRO A 29 13.60 -2.20 5.20
C PRO A 29 13.02 -3.03 6.36
N ASN A 30 13.77 -3.30 7.43
CA ASN A 30 13.26 -3.97 8.63
C ASN A 30 12.39 -3.05 9.50
N ILE A 31 12.47 -1.73 9.34
CA ILE A 31 11.58 -0.80 10.07
C ILE A 31 10.12 -1.07 9.68
N GLY A 32 9.28 -1.33 10.67
CA GLY A 32 7.89 -1.78 10.53
C GLY A 32 7.72 -3.30 10.62
N GLY A 33 8.81 -4.07 10.80
CA GLY A 33 8.77 -5.53 10.99
C GLY A 33 8.28 -5.99 12.36
N VAL A 34 8.11 -5.06 13.30
CA VAL A 34 7.61 -5.35 14.66
C VAL A 34 6.30 -4.61 14.88
N SER A 35 5.24 -5.33 15.17
CA SER A 35 3.94 -4.77 15.56
C SER A 35 3.13 -5.80 16.35
N PRO A 36 2.85 -5.56 17.64
CA PRO A 36 2.11 -6.51 18.44
C PRO A 36 0.59 -6.50 18.15
N LEU A 37 0.05 -5.45 17.57
CA LEU A 37 -1.40 -5.25 17.39
C LEU A 37 -1.84 -5.15 15.93
N LEU A 38 -0.98 -4.66 15.06
CA LEU A 38 -1.27 -4.44 13.64
C LEU A 38 -0.42 -5.34 12.74
N THR A 39 -0.76 -5.38 11.46
CA THR A 39 0.02 -6.15 10.48
C THR A 39 1.40 -5.55 10.28
N THR A 40 2.43 -6.37 10.46
CA THR A 40 3.83 -5.97 10.24
C THR A 40 4.15 -5.84 8.76
N LYS A 41 5.15 -5.01 8.46
CA LYS A 41 5.69 -4.85 7.11
C LYS A 41 6.84 -5.84 6.88
N PRO A 42 6.84 -6.59 5.76
CA PRO A 42 7.99 -7.38 5.37
C PRO A 42 9.14 -6.51 4.86
N PRO A 43 10.39 -6.98 4.95
CA PRO A 43 11.55 -6.34 4.35
C PRO A 43 11.55 -6.58 2.82
N THR A 44 10.83 -5.74 2.10
CA THR A 44 10.55 -5.94 0.68
C THR A 44 11.70 -5.45 -0.20
N VAL A 45 12.12 -6.25 -1.19
CA VAL A 45 13.00 -5.85 -2.28
C VAL A 45 12.16 -5.60 -3.53
N HIS A 46 12.28 -4.41 -4.12
CA HIS A 46 11.55 -4.01 -5.32
C HIS A 46 12.21 -2.79 -5.97
N ARG A 47 11.84 -2.44 -7.18
CA ARG A 47 12.09 -1.11 -7.76
C ARG A 47 10.92 -0.16 -7.43
N PRO A 48 11.12 1.16 -7.49
CA PRO A 48 10.04 2.12 -7.24
C PRO A 48 8.80 1.81 -8.10
N ASN A 49 7.64 1.63 -7.47
CA ASN A 49 6.36 1.36 -8.12
C ASN A 49 6.33 0.13 -9.06
N SER A 50 7.28 -0.80 -8.91
CA SER A 50 7.37 -1.99 -9.77
C SER A 50 6.27 -3.02 -9.47
N MET A 51 5.91 -3.81 -10.49
CA MET A 51 4.94 -4.89 -10.38
C MET A 51 5.40 -5.97 -9.38
N ILE A 52 6.70 -6.24 -9.33
CA ILE A 52 7.28 -7.31 -8.51
C ILE A 52 7.80 -6.78 -7.19
N ARG A 53 7.39 -7.44 -6.09
CA ARG A 53 7.82 -7.14 -4.72
C ARG A 53 8.11 -8.44 -4.00
N VAL A 54 9.31 -8.59 -3.48
CA VAL A 54 9.84 -9.86 -2.96
C VAL A 54 10.33 -9.71 -1.53
N PHE A 55 10.04 -10.70 -0.70
CA PHE A 55 10.49 -10.78 0.69
C PHE A 55 10.57 -12.21 1.19
N PRO A 56 11.29 -12.51 2.28
CA PRO A 56 11.29 -13.82 2.91
C PRO A 56 9.98 -14.10 3.66
N VAL A 57 9.44 -15.29 3.52
CA VAL A 57 8.29 -15.77 4.27
C VAL A 57 8.75 -16.23 5.64
N THR A 58 8.47 -15.46 6.66
CA THR A 58 8.73 -15.79 8.06
C THR A 58 7.42 -16.11 8.76
N LYS A 59 7.42 -16.98 9.77
CA LYS A 59 6.26 -17.23 10.61
C LYS A 59 6.20 -16.14 11.69
N PRO A 60 5.30 -15.18 11.59
CA PRO A 60 5.21 -14.12 12.59
C PRO A 60 4.65 -14.68 13.89
N GLY A 61 5.34 -14.47 15.01
CA GLY A 61 4.75 -14.57 16.32
C GLY A 61 4.01 -13.29 16.63
N LEU A 62 2.69 -13.33 16.91
CA LEU A 62 1.88 -12.15 17.21
C LEU A 62 2.01 -10.99 16.18
N GLY A 63 2.24 -11.33 14.92
CA GLY A 63 2.42 -10.31 13.86
C GLY A 63 3.84 -9.76 13.73
N ASP A 64 4.78 -10.18 14.59
CA ASP A 64 6.17 -9.75 14.51
C ASP A 64 6.95 -10.58 13.50
N ARG A 65 7.49 -9.92 12.47
CA ARG A 65 8.28 -10.55 11.42
C ARG A 65 9.78 -10.46 11.66
N TYR A 66 10.21 -9.43 12.37
CA TYR A 66 11.63 -9.20 12.63
C TYR A 66 12.20 -10.19 13.65
N LEU A 67 11.39 -10.58 14.66
CA LEU A 67 11.81 -11.54 15.68
C LEU A 67 11.61 -13.02 15.24
N SER A 68 11.15 -13.28 14.03
CA SER A 68 11.06 -14.64 13.51
C SER A 68 12.46 -15.18 13.23
N ASP A 69 12.75 -16.39 13.71
CA ASP A 69 14.03 -17.07 13.60
C ASP A 69 14.13 -18.02 12.39
N LYS A 70 13.03 -18.17 11.60
CA LYS A 70 12.98 -19.09 10.46
C LYS A 70 12.41 -18.45 9.21
N ILE A 71 12.98 -18.88 8.07
CA ILE A 71 12.47 -18.60 6.74
C ILE A 71 11.84 -19.88 6.19
N TYR A 72 10.60 -19.76 5.67
CA TYR A 72 9.80 -20.85 5.09
C TYR A 72 9.82 -20.84 3.56
N GLY A 73 10.38 -19.81 2.95
CA GLY A 73 10.48 -19.59 1.51
C GLY A 73 10.65 -18.11 1.19
N PHE A 74 10.75 -17.81 -0.09
CA PHE A 74 10.81 -16.46 -0.63
C PHE A 74 9.65 -16.30 -1.60
N VAL A 75 8.93 -15.19 -1.53
CA VAL A 75 7.80 -14.97 -2.44
C VAL A 75 8.27 -14.67 -3.85
N VAL A 76 7.58 -15.19 -4.86
CA VAL A 76 7.78 -14.76 -6.25
C VAL A 76 7.21 -13.37 -6.45
N ASN A 77 6.04 -13.08 -5.85
CA ASN A 77 5.49 -11.73 -5.84
C ASN A 77 4.49 -11.50 -4.70
N MET A 78 4.38 -10.23 -4.27
CA MET A 78 3.30 -9.72 -3.45
C MET A 78 2.42 -8.79 -4.31
N PRO A 79 1.38 -9.31 -4.98
CA PRO A 79 0.57 -8.51 -5.90
C PRO A 79 -0.36 -7.51 -5.23
N ALA A 80 -0.69 -7.73 -3.95
CA ALA A 80 -1.56 -6.87 -3.16
C ALA A 80 -1.00 -6.65 -1.77
N TYR A 81 -1.34 -5.53 -1.17
CA TYR A 81 -0.91 -5.17 0.18
C TYR A 81 -1.44 -6.13 1.27
N ARG A 82 -0.89 -6.04 2.46
CA ARG A 82 -1.13 -6.88 3.66
C ARG A 82 -0.72 -8.34 3.50
N ASN A 83 0.46 -8.56 2.90
CA ASN A 83 1.11 -9.87 2.87
C ASN A 83 0.38 -10.96 2.07
N SER A 84 -0.47 -10.55 1.15
CA SER A 84 -1.00 -11.44 0.14
C SER A 84 0.08 -11.72 -0.88
N TYR A 85 0.66 -12.90 -0.89
CA TYR A 85 1.65 -13.29 -1.88
C TYR A 85 1.16 -14.49 -2.70
N VAL A 86 1.74 -14.63 -3.86
CA VAL A 86 1.52 -15.75 -4.78
C VAL A 86 2.85 -16.42 -5.05
N THR A 87 2.82 -17.73 -5.12
CA THR A 87 3.95 -18.62 -5.40
C THR A 87 5.18 -18.31 -4.54
N GLU A 88 5.71 -19.29 -3.88
CA GLU A 88 6.94 -19.19 -3.09
C GLU A 88 8.01 -20.15 -3.62
N ILE A 89 9.27 -19.76 -3.47
CA ILE A 89 10.45 -20.54 -3.83
C ILE A 89 11.31 -20.77 -2.59
N MET A 90 11.86 -21.98 -2.44
CA MET A 90 12.77 -22.32 -1.34
C MET A 90 13.89 -23.23 -1.81
N PRO A 91 15.16 -22.84 -1.65
CA PRO A 91 16.29 -23.76 -1.85
C PRO A 91 16.42 -24.68 -0.64
N VAL A 92 16.65 -25.94 -0.87
CA VAL A 92 16.79 -26.97 0.18
C VAL A 92 17.92 -27.93 -0.14
N SER A 93 18.59 -28.43 0.89
CA SER A 93 19.47 -29.61 0.79
C SER A 93 18.75 -30.82 1.39
N GLY A 94 18.70 -31.95 0.65
CA GLY A 94 18.04 -33.17 1.08
C GLY A 94 16.64 -33.40 0.49
N ALA A 95 15.74 -34.01 1.27
CA ALA A 95 14.42 -34.40 0.79
C ALA A 95 13.47 -33.22 0.66
N VAL A 96 12.64 -33.24 -0.39
CA VAL A 96 11.51 -32.32 -0.54
C VAL A 96 10.35 -32.83 0.32
N SER A 97 9.78 -31.95 1.14
CA SER A 97 8.57 -32.25 1.90
C SER A 97 7.39 -31.42 1.41
N PRO A 98 6.19 -32.00 1.28
CA PRO A 98 4.95 -31.25 1.09
C PRO A 98 4.68 -30.26 2.24
N ASP A 99 5.04 -30.59 3.47
CA ASP A 99 5.00 -29.70 4.61
C ASP A 99 6.16 -28.71 4.56
N LYS A 100 5.86 -27.44 4.32
CA LYS A 100 6.87 -26.39 4.22
C LYS A 100 7.67 -26.17 5.52
N ALA A 101 7.10 -26.53 6.67
CA ALA A 101 7.79 -26.40 7.95
C ALA A 101 9.02 -27.32 8.05
N GLN A 102 9.01 -28.44 7.34
CA GLN A 102 10.14 -29.38 7.28
C GLN A 102 11.27 -28.91 6.36
N ASN A 103 11.00 -27.98 5.48
CA ASN A 103 12.01 -27.35 4.60
C ASN A 103 12.36 -25.92 5.04
N ALA A 104 11.80 -25.43 6.15
CA ALA A 104 12.16 -24.13 6.72
C ALA A 104 13.58 -24.19 7.31
N ALA A 105 14.26 -23.06 7.28
CA ALA A 105 15.60 -22.91 7.82
C ALA A 105 15.72 -21.77 8.81
N VAL A 106 16.52 -21.95 9.83
CA VAL A 106 16.97 -20.91 10.75
C VAL A 106 17.84 -19.90 9.99
N TYR A 107 17.74 -18.64 10.33
CA TYR A 107 18.61 -17.57 9.84
C TYR A 107 18.91 -16.57 10.95
N ASP A 108 20.01 -15.86 10.81
CA ASP A 108 20.49 -14.83 11.75
C ASP A 108 20.52 -13.47 11.06
N HIS A 109 19.92 -12.47 11.68
CA HIS A 109 19.94 -11.08 11.20
C HIS A 109 21.35 -10.47 11.17
N ASP A 110 22.28 -10.93 12.00
CA ASP A 110 23.66 -10.46 11.98
C ASP A 110 24.42 -10.93 10.71
N LEU A 111 23.91 -11.96 10.04
CA LEU A 111 24.44 -12.49 8.78
C LEU A 111 23.63 -12.02 7.54
N GLU A 112 22.63 -11.19 7.76
CA GLU A 112 21.77 -10.64 6.73
C GLU A 112 22.37 -9.39 6.09
N GLU A 113 22.26 -9.26 4.76
CA GLU A 113 22.53 -8.03 4.02
C GLU A 113 21.25 -7.58 3.32
N LEU A 114 20.70 -6.42 3.72
CA LEU A 114 19.39 -5.97 3.27
C LEU A 114 19.42 -4.52 2.80
N HIS A 115 18.97 -4.31 1.56
CA HIS A 115 18.80 -3.01 0.91
C HIS A 115 17.48 -2.99 0.12
N PRO A 116 16.95 -1.86 -0.28
CA PRO A 116 15.75 -1.77 -1.14
C PRO A 116 15.83 -2.59 -2.43
N TRP A 117 17.01 -2.80 -2.96
CA TRP A 117 17.29 -3.48 -4.24
C TRP A 117 17.93 -4.85 -4.12
N TYR A 118 18.26 -5.29 -2.91
CA TYR A 118 19.02 -6.52 -2.69
C TYR A 118 18.83 -7.06 -1.29
N HIS A 119 18.71 -8.38 -1.20
CA HIS A 119 18.70 -9.05 0.08
C HIS A 119 19.53 -10.34 0.00
N ARG A 120 20.27 -10.65 1.03
CA ARG A 120 21.01 -11.90 1.21
C ARG A 120 20.81 -12.42 2.61
N VAL A 121 20.58 -13.74 2.70
CA VAL A 121 20.47 -14.47 3.97
C VAL A 121 21.26 -15.76 3.90
N LEU A 122 21.72 -16.27 5.04
CA LEU A 122 22.22 -17.63 5.21
C LEU A 122 21.11 -18.49 5.82
N LEU A 123 20.72 -19.55 5.12
CA LEU A 123 19.81 -20.59 5.58
C LEU A 123 20.62 -21.65 6.29
N GLU A 124 20.72 -21.56 7.62
CA GLU A 124 21.70 -22.32 8.41
C GLU A 124 21.47 -23.84 8.37
N ASP A 125 20.22 -24.30 8.51
CA ASP A 125 19.89 -25.73 8.49
C ASP A 125 20.26 -26.41 7.16
N HIS A 126 20.25 -25.64 6.06
CA HIS A 126 20.58 -26.11 4.73
C HIS A 126 22.00 -25.75 4.29
N GLU A 127 22.70 -24.88 5.01
CA GLU A 127 24.00 -24.29 4.64
C GLU A 127 23.96 -23.65 3.25
N ILE A 128 22.87 -22.89 2.97
CA ILE A 128 22.65 -22.26 1.67
C ILE A 128 22.65 -20.74 1.84
N THR A 129 23.51 -20.05 1.10
CA THR A 129 23.37 -18.60 0.94
C THR A 129 22.36 -18.32 -0.18
N ALA A 130 21.28 -17.61 0.16
CA ALA A 130 20.27 -17.14 -0.78
C ALA A 130 20.36 -15.62 -0.91
N ASP A 131 20.56 -15.12 -2.12
CA ASP A 131 20.51 -13.70 -2.41
C ASP A 131 19.62 -13.38 -3.62
N TRP A 132 19.00 -12.20 -3.64
CA TRP A 132 18.11 -11.81 -4.73
C TRP A 132 18.09 -10.30 -4.99
N THR A 133 17.72 -9.97 -6.23
CA THR A 133 17.48 -8.62 -6.71
C THR A 133 16.34 -8.63 -7.71
N THR A 134 15.70 -7.47 -7.93
CA THR A 134 14.52 -7.35 -8.79
C THR A 134 14.72 -6.35 -9.92
N THR A 135 13.94 -6.54 -10.97
CA THR A 135 13.67 -5.55 -12.02
C THR A 135 12.25 -5.01 -11.87
N GLU A 136 11.59 -4.56 -12.93
CA GLU A 136 10.20 -4.08 -12.90
C GLU A 136 9.21 -5.25 -12.78
N ARG A 137 9.47 -6.37 -13.50
CA ARG A 137 8.58 -7.54 -13.64
C ARG A 137 9.29 -8.86 -13.47
N ALA A 138 10.56 -8.85 -13.03
CA ALA A 138 11.31 -10.07 -12.80
C ALA A 138 12.13 -10.01 -11.51
N VAL A 139 12.40 -11.18 -10.94
CA VAL A 139 13.34 -11.39 -9.84
C VAL A 139 14.43 -12.37 -10.26
N ILE A 140 15.63 -12.12 -9.81
CA ILE A 140 16.75 -13.08 -9.94
C ILE A 140 17.13 -13.52 -8.54
N TYR A 141 16.96 -14.80 -8.26
CA TYR A 141 17.51 -15.48 -7.09
C TYR A 141 18.83 -16.12 -7.45
N ARG A 142 19.76 -16.12 -6.51
CA ARG A 142 21.05 -16.82 -6.62
C ARG A 142 21.28 -17.62 -5.36
N PHE A 143 21.35 -18.94 -5.51
CA PHE A 143 21.53 -19.90 -4.43
C PHE A 143 22.92 -20.50 -4.48
N ARG A 144 23.70 -20.35 -3.42
CA ARG A 144 24.98 -21.01 -3.25
C ARG A 144 24.80 -22.15 -2.25
N PHE A 145 24.80 -23.34 -2.79
CA PHE A 145 24.70 -24.55 -1.99
C PHE A 145 26.08 -24.90 -1.42
N SER A 146 26.10 -25.52 -0.22
CA SER A 146 27.28 -26.20 0.29
C SER A 146 27.52 -27.50 -0.49
N GLU A 147 28.66 -28.14 -0.26
CA GLU A 147 29.03 -29.41 -0.89
C GLU A 147 28.20 -30.62 -0.38
N LYS A 148 26.90 -30.40 -0.14
CA LYS A 148 25.94 -31.45 0.26
C LYS A 148 25.23 -32.02 -0.95
N ASP A 149 25.03 -33.34 -0.93
CA ASP A 149 24.21 -34.03 -1.93
C ASP A 149 22.75 -33.57 -1.90
N GLN A 150 22.06 -33.68 -3.05
CA GLN A 150 20.63 -33.44 -3.19
C GLN A 150 20.18 -31.96 -3.06
N ASN A 151 20.92 -31.06 -3.68
CA ASN A 151 20.56 -29.67 -3.80
C ASN A 151 19.33 -29.49 -4.67
N LYS A 152 18.28 -28.81 -4.15
CA LYS A 152 17.02 -28.65 -4.85
C LYS A 152 16.49 -27.22 -4.66
N VAL A 153 15.66 -26.79 -5.61
CA VAL A 153 14.83 -25.60 -5.50
C VAL A 153 13.37 -26.02 -5.60
N VAL A 154 12.58 -25.62 -4.65
CA VAL A 154 11.18 -26.02 -4.49
C VAL A 154 10.28 -24.83 -4.75
N PHE A 155 9.28 -24.98 -5.62
CA PHE A 155 8.18 -24.04 -5.83
C PHE A 155 6.94 -24.53 -5.09
N ARG A 156 6.20 -23.62 -4.47
CA ARG A 156 4.94 -23.91 -3.78
C ARG A 156 3.87 -22.89 -4.14
N THR A 157 2.66 -23.38 -4.27
CA THR A 157 1.46 -22.55 -4.41
C THR A 157 0.48 -22.86 -3.29
N GLN A 158 -0.37 -21.90 -2.96
CA GLN A 158 -1.34 -22.04 -1.86
C GLN A 158 -2.77 -22.22 -2.38
N ARG A 159 -3.06 -21.64 -3.55
CA ARG A 159 -4.41 -21.55 -4.12
C ARG A 159 -4.52 -22.40 -5.37
N ASN A 160 -5.65 -22.27 -6.06
CA ASN A 160 -5.83 -22.90 -7.37
C ASN A 160 -4.70 -22.48 -8.30
N SER A 161 -4.00 -23.47 -8.86
CA SER A 161 -2.76 -23.24 -9.60
C SER A 161 -2.47 -24.37 -10.59
N SER A 162 -1.55 -24.11 -11.49
CA SER A 162 -0.99 -25.10 -12.39
C SER A 162 0.52 -24.86 -12.52
N LEU A 163 1.28 -25.94 -12.43
CA LEU A 163 2.74 -25.95 -12.55
C LEU A 163 3.14 -26.90 -13.67
N GLN A 164 4.15 -26.49 -14.45
CA GLN A 164 4.75 -27.26 -15.53
C GLN A 164 6.27 -27.22 -15.40
N ILE A 165 6.90 -28.35 -15.67
CA ILE A 165 8.36 -28.50 -15.66
C ILE A 165 8.79 -28.92 -17.07
N ALA A 166 9.56 -28.07 -17.73
CA ALA A 166 10.36 -28.49 -18.88
C ALA A 166 11.72 -28.93 -18.34
N PRO A 167 12.03 -30.24 -18.40
CA PRO A 167 13.13 -30.82 -17.61
C PRO A 167 14.51 -30.25 -17.92
N ASP A 168 14.65 -29.54 -19.01
CA ASP A 168 15.93 -28.94 -19.37
C ASP A 168 16.30 -27.83 -18.36
N ARG A 169 15.48 -26.79 -18.18
CA ARG A 169 15.81 -25.63 -17.30
C ARG A 169 14.63 -24.79 -16.85
N VAL A 170 13.38 -25.17 -17.07
CA VAL A 170 12.25 -24.28 -16.87
C VAL A 170 11.20 -24.87 -15.94
N ILE A 171 10.73 -24.05 -15.02
CA ILE A 171 9.47 -24.26 -14.28
C ILE A 171 8.57 -23.06 -14.57
N SER A 172 7.36 -23.31 -15.03
CA SER A 172 6.37 -22.27 -15.32
C SER A 172 5.00 -22.62 -14.76
N GLY A 173 4.10 -21.65 -14.77
CA GLY A 173 2.74 -21.88 -14.33
C GLY A 173 2.03 -20.61 -13.90
N TRP A 174 0.96 -20.80 -13.14
CA TRP A 174 0.16 -19.71 -12.59
C TRP A 174 -0.43 -20.10 -11.22
N GLU A 175 -0.71 -19.08 -10.42
CA GLU A 175 -1.50 -19.18 -9.21
C GLU A 175 -2.62 -18.11 -9.26
N GLU A 176 -3.84 -18.49 -8.87
CA GLU A 176 -4.99 -17.61 -8.86
C GLU A 176 -5.15 -16.92 -7.51
N PHE A 177 -5.31 -15.59 -7.53
CA PHE A 177 -5.62 -14.80 -6.36
C PHE A 177 -6.85 -13.91 -6.65
N GLN A 178 -7.92 -14.06 -5.86
CA GLN A 178 -9.16 -13.30 -6.05
C GLN A 178 -9.73 -13.37 -7.48
N GLY A 179 -9.63 -14.56 -8.10
CA GLY A 179 -10.10 -14.81 -9.44
C GLY A 179 -9.25 -14.22 -10.57
N VAL A 180 -8.06 -13.71 -10.27
CA VAL A 180 -7.05 -13.27 -11.25
C VAL A 180 -5.85 -14.19 -11.18
N ARG A 181 -5.38 -14.65 -12.33
CA ARG A 181 -4.17 -15.46 -12.43
C ARG A 181 -2.95 -14.57 -12.51
N GLN A 182 -1.96 -14.87 -11.68
CA GLN A 182 -0.60 -14.42 -11.91
C GLN A 182 0.18 -15.56 -12.50
N TYR A 183 0.69 -15.34 -13.70
CA TYR A 183 1.57 -16.27 -14.42
C TYR A 183 3.01 -16.00 -14.04
N PHE A 184 3.84 -17.04 -14.08
CA PHE A 184 5.27 -16.93 -13.94
C PHE A 184 6.01 -17.86 -14.90
N TYR A 185 7.21 -17.45 -15.28
CA TYR A 185 8.15 -18.25 -16.08
C TYR A 185 9.53 -18.16 -15.41
N ALA A 186 10.01 -19.31 -14.91
CA ALA A 186 11.26 -19.42 -14.18
C ALA A 186 12.30 -20.19 -15.01
N GLU A 187 13.41 -19.52 -15.34
CA GLU A 187 14.55 -20.10 -16.05
C GLU A 187 15.73 -20.29 -15.09
N PHE A 188 16.34 -21.46 -15.14
CA PHE A 188 17.47 -21.85 -14.29
C PHE A 188 18.79 -21.79 -15.05
N SER A 189 19.87 -21.41 -14.37
CA SER A 189 21.22 -21.37 -14.96
C SER A 189 21.81 -22.74 -15.27
N GLN A 190 21.28 -23.80 -14.63
CA GLN A 190 21.75 -25.17 -14.76
C GLN A 190 20.61 -26.13 -15.15
N PRO A 191 20.89 -27.21 -15.91
CA PRO A 191 19.90 -28.23 -16.20
C PRO A 191 19.53 -29.03 -14.93
N PHE A 192 18.34 -29.60 -14.93
CA PHE A 192 17.85 -30.42 -13.82
C PHE A 192 18.46 -31.80 -13.86
N SER A 193 19.03 -32.26 -12.73
CA SER A 193 19.44 -33.64 -12.54
C SER A 193 18.28 -34.54 -12.09
N THR A 194 17.35 -33.95 -11.31
CA THR A 194 16.11 -34.58 -10.87
C THR A 194 15.00 -33.53 -10.87
N PHE A 195 13.76 -33.95 -11.00
CA PHE A 195 12.60 -33.09 -10.90
C PHE A 195 11.38 -33.89 -10.47
N GLY A 196 10.35 -33.17 -10.08
CA GLY A 196 9.06 -33.77 -9.75
C GLY A 196 8.08 -32.76 -9.24
N THR A 197 6.88 -33.22 -8.96
CA THR A 197 5.80 -32.43 -8.38
C THR A 197 5.35 -33.03 -7.06
N PHE A 198 4.57 -32.28 -6.28
CA PHE A 198 3.95 -32.80 -5.07
C PHE A 198 2.59 -32.15 -4.82
N GLY A 199 1.73 -32.89 -4.13
CA GLY A 199 0.49 -32.42 -3.58
C GLY A 199 0.63 -32.14 -2.08
N LYS A 200 -0.48 -32.28 -1.35
CA LYS A 200 -0.49 -32.02 0.11
C LYS A 200 0.25 -33.07 0.93
N THR A 201 0.37 -34.31 0.43
CA THR A 201 0.89 -35.45 1.19
C THR A 201 1.96 -36.26 0.44
N GLU A 202 1.98 -36.22 -0.88
CA GLU A 202 2.79 -37.10 -1.70
C GLU A 202 3.70 -36.31 -2.64
N VAL A 203 4.93 -36.82 -2.81
CA VAL A 203 5.91 -36.35 -3.79
C VAL A 203 5.92 -37.34 -4.97
N GLU A 204 5.76 -36.81 -6.17
CA GLU A 204 5.74 -37.57 -7.43
C GLU A 204 7.03 -37.29 -8.20
N GLU A 205 7.98 -38.21 -8.12
CA GLU A 205 9.23 -38.09 -8.87
C GLU A 205 8.99 -38.21 -10.38
N ASN A 206 9.78 -37.44 -11.17
CA ASN A 206 9.68 -37.40 -12.64
C ASN A 206 8.31 -36.92 -13.17
N SER A 207 7.45 -36.41 -12.33
CA SER A 207 6.20 -35.75 -12.74
C SER A 207 6.49 -34.35 -13.26
N ALA A 208 6.10 -34.06 -14.52
CA ALA A 208 6.39 -32.80 -15.20
C ALA A 208 5.25 -31.78 -15.11
N GLN A 209 4.12 -32.14 -14.55
CA GLN A 209 2.98 -31.23 -14.43
C GLN A 209 2.09 -31.57 -13.24
N LYS A 210 1.50 -30.55 -12.64
CA LYS A 210 0.48 -30.71 -11.60
C LYS A 210 -0.44 -29.50 -11.55
N SER A 211 -1.73 -29.75 -11.30
CA SER A 211 -2.73 -28.70 -11.10
C SER A 211 -3.56 -28.99 -9.85
N GLY A 212 -4.01 -27.93 -9.18
CA GLY A 212 -4.82 -28.02 -7.97
C GLY A 212 -4.52 -26.94 -6.95
N THR A 213 -4.92 -27.17 -5.71
CA THR A 213 -4.72 -26.25 -4.59
C THR A 213 -3.65 -26.82 -3.64
N GLY A 214 -2.68 -25.98 -3.27
CA GLY A 214 -1.60 -26.37 -2.35
C GLY A 214 -0.69 -27.43 -2.98
N ILE A 215 -0.21 -27.15 -4.18
CA ILE A 215 0.70 -28.02 -4.94
C ILE A 215 2.10 -27.41 -4.99
N GLY A 216 3.07 -28.21 -5.45
CA GLY A 216 4.42 -27.73 -5.68
C GLY A 216 5.14 -28.49 -6.77
N ALA A 217 6.29 -27.95 -7.14
CA ALA A 217 7.24 -28.53 -8.07
C ALA A 217 8.66 -28.37 -7.51
N TYR A 218 9.57 -29.24 -7.90
CA TYR A 218 10.97 -29.10 -7.54
C TYR A 218 11.91 -29.47 -8.69
N ALA A 219 13.06 -28.82 -8.68
CA ALA A 219 14.19 -29.16 -9.53
C ALA A 219 15.42 -29.44 -8.67
N GLY A 220 16.11 -30.54 -8.90
CA GLY A 220 17.37 -30.91 -8.27
C GLY A 220 18.55 -30.66 -9.22
N PHE A 221 19.71 -30.37 -8.64
CA PHE A 221 20.93 -30.03 -9.37
C PHE A 221 22.08 -30.94 -9.01
N ALA A 222 22.92 -31.22 -9.99
CA ALA A 222 24.20 -31.87 -9.74
C ALA A 222 25.13 -30.88 -9.02
N GLU A 223 26.02 -31.43 -8.19
CA GLU A 223 27.04 -30.61 -7.56
C GLU A 223 28.06 -30.11 -8.60
N THR A 224 28.11 -28.79 -8.77
CA THR A 224 29.02 -28.14 -9.73
C THR A 224 29.96 -27.14 -9.07
N GLY A 225 29.79 -26.86 -7.78
CA GLY A 225 30.45 -25.74 -7.05
C GLY A 225 30.05 -24.35 -7.57
N GLN A 226 29.12 -24.27 -8.50
CA GLN A 226 28.63 -23.02 -9.05
C GLN A 226 27.25 -22.65 -8.48
N PRO A 227 26.97 -21.37 -8.22
CA PRO A 227 25.63 -20.93 -7.80
C PRO A 227 24.56 -21.35 -8.81
N VAL A 228 23.37 -21.71 -8.32
CA VAL A 228 22.18 -21.85 -9.14
C VAL A 228 21.45 -20.50 -9.16
N GLU A 229 21.39 -19.87 -10.33
CA GLU A 229 20.53 -18.71 -10.55
C GLU A 229 19.16 -19.16 -11.04
N VAL A 230 18.11 -18.54 -10.49
CA VAL A 230 16.73 -18.72 -10.92
C VAL A 230 16.19 -17.34 -11.30
N ARG A 231 15.86 -17.17 -12.55
CA ARG A 231 15.32 -15.91 -13.11
C ARG A 231 13.84 -16.10 -13.35
N ILE A 232 13.00 -15.31 -12.69
CA ILE A 232 11.55 -15.47 -12.73
C ILE A 232 10.92 -14.19 -13.25
N GLY A 233 10.25 -14.25 -14.40
CA GLY A 233 9.37 -13.22 -14.89
C GLY A 233 7.93 -13.49 -14.50
N ILE A 234 7.16 -12.44 -14.25
CA ILE A 234 5.73 -12.52 -13.91
C ILE A 234 4.87 -11.76 -14.93
N SER A 235 3.59 -12.14 -15.01
CA SER A 235 2.58 -11.46 -15.83
C SER A 235 1.17 -11.67 -15.24
N PHE A 236 0.27 -10.70 -15.46
CA PHE A 236 -1.16 -10.87 -15.25
C PHE A 236 -1.90 -11.20 -16.57
N ILE A 237 -1.21 -11.21 -17.71
CA ILE A 237 -1.79 -11.48 -19.03
C ILE A 237 -1.75 -12.97 -19.34
N ASP A 238 -0.56 -13.54 -19.50
CA ASP A 238 -0.33 -14.96 -19.78
C ASP A 238 1.13 -15.36 -19.51
N GLU A 239 1.45 -16.65 -19.72
CA GLU A 239 2.79 -17.21 -19.51
C GLU A 239 3.80 -16.73 -20.57
N GLU A 240 3.36 -16.51 -21.80
CA GLU A 240 4.21 -15.99 -22.86
C GLU A 240 4.67 -14.57 -22.54
N GLN A 241 3.77 -13.73 -22.00
CA GLN A 241 4.11 -12.40 -21.53
C GLN A 241 5.05 -12.45 -20.32
N ALA A 242 4.88 -13.39 -19.37
CA ALA A 242 5.82 -13.57 -18.26
C ALA A 242 7.24 -13.88 -18.76
N ARG A 243 7.35 -14.75 -19.78
CA ARG A 243 8.61 -15.05 -20.47
C ARG A 243 9.19 -13.83 -21.19
N ALA A 244 8.34 -13.08 -21.90
CA ALA A 244 8.75 -11.85 -22.61
C ALA A 244 9.29 -10.79 -21.62
N ASN A 245 8.61 -10.57 -20.49
CA ASN A 245 9.06 -9.69 -19.42
C ASN A 245 10.43 -10.10 -18.88
N LEU A 246 10.61 -11.37 -18.56
CA LEU A 246 11.89 -11.92 -18.11
C LEU A 246 13.00 -11.65 -19.12
N THR A 247 12.77 -12.02 -20.37
CA THR A 247 13.77 -11.91 -21.44
C THR A 247 14.16 -10.44 -21.65
N ARG A 248 13.20 -9.54 -21.75
CA ARG A 248 13.46 -8.11 -21.98
C ARG A 248 14.28 -7.49 -20.87
N GLU A 249 14.00 -7.83 -19.60
CA GLU A 249 14.57 -7.14 -18.45
C GLU A 249 15.90 -7.73 -17.99
N THR A 250 16.16 -9.02 -18.28
CA THR A 250 17.34 -9.73 -17.74
C THR A 250 18.28 -10.33 -18.78
N SER A 251 17.89 -10.40 -20.07
CA SER A 251 18.73 -11.01 -21.09
C SER A 251 20.07 -10.28 -21.25
N GLY A 252 21.16 -11.04 -21.32
CA GLY A 252 22.52 -10.51 -21.46
C GLY A 252 23.09 -9.84 -20.20
N LYS A 253 22.36 -9.86 -19.08
CA LYS A 253 22.83 -9.27 -17.82
C LYS A 253 23.16 -10.36 -16.81
N ILE A 254 24.27 -10.19 -16.09
CA ILE A 254 24.60 -10.99 -14.91
C ILE A 254 23.90 -10.42 -13.67
N PHE A 255 23.74 -11.22 -12.63
CA PHE A 255 23.11 -10.83 -11.36
C PHE A 255 23.60 -9.49 -10.82
N ASP A 256 24.92 -9.30 -10.75
CA ASP A 256 25.51 -8.10 -10.14
C ASP A 256 25.28 -6.83 -10.98
N GLN A 257 25.06 -6.95 -12.29
CA GLN A 257 24.64 -5.83 -13.13
C GLN A 257 23.20 -5.40 -12.81
N VAL A 258 22.27 -6.36 -12.66
CA VAL A 258 20.88 -6.04 -12.30
C VAL A 258 20.81 -5.44 -10.90
N LYS A 259 21.60 -5.98 -9.94
CA LYS A 259 21.74 -5.42 -8.58
C LYS A 259 22.20 -3.95 -8.64
N ALA A 260 23.26 -3.66 -9.42
CA ALA A 260 23.81 -2.32 -9.53
C ALA A 260 22.86 -1.34 -10.24
N GLU A 261 22.12 -1.80 -11.27
CA GLU A 261 21.08 -0.99 -11.93
C GLU A 261 19.97 -0.61 -10.93
N SER A 262 19.49 -1.56 -10.13
CA SER A 262 18.45 -1.34 -9.14
C SER A 262 18.91 -0.41 -8.01
N GLU A 263 20.16 -0.53 -7.56
CA GLU A 263 20.78 0.41 -6.62
C GLU A 263 20.78 1.83 -7.18
N LYS A 264 21.21 1.99 -8.44
CA LYS A 264 21.26 3.29 -9.10
C LYS A 264 19.87 3.94 -9.23
N ILE A 265 18.84 3.15 -9.54
CA ILE A 265 17.46 3.62 -9.60
C ILE A 265 17.00 4.11 -8.23
N TRP A 266 17.24 3.35 -7.18
CA TRP A 266 16.88 3.75 -5.82
C TRP A 266 17.64 4.99 -5.36
N GLU A 267 18.94 5.08 -5.64
CA GLU A 267 19.73 6.27 -5.28
C GLU A 267 19.20 7.53 -5.96
N ALA A 268 18.83 7.43 -7.25
CA ALA A 268 18.23 8.54 -7.97
C ALA A 268 16.84 8.93 -7.43
N THR A 269 16.03 7.94 -7.06
CA THR A 269 14.67 8.17 -6.53
C THR A 269 14.71 8.81 -5.15
N LEU A 270 15.48 8.25 -4.22
CA LEU A 270 15.62 8.76 -2.85
C LEU A 270 16.35 10.10 -2.81
N GLY A 271 17.31 10.29 -3.71
CA GLY A 271 18.10 11.53 -3.86
C GLY A 271 17.30 12.75 -4.34
N ARG A 272 16.04 12.58 -4.74
CA ARG A 272 15.13 13.72 -5.06
C ARG A 272 14.92 14.64 -3.85
N ILE A 273 15.06 14.10 -2.63
CA ILE A 273 15.01 14.88 -1.40
C ILE A 273 16.37 14.77 -0.69
N SER A 274 17.07 15.89 -0.53
CA SER A 274 18.30 15.97 0.21
C SER A 274 18.08 16.55 1.61
N VAL A 275 18.33 15.74 2.65
CA VAL A 275 18.19 16.14 4.04
C VAL A 275 19.57 16.49 4.61
N LYS A 276 19.73 17.72 5.11
CA LYS A 276 20.93 18.18 5.83
C LYS A 276 20.62 18.37 7.31
N GLY A 277 21.58 18.05 8.17
CA GLY A 277 21.38 18.08 9.63
C GLY A 277 20.60 16.87 10.13
N GLY A 278 20.11 16.96 11.37
CA GLY A 278 19.44 15.84 12.04
C GLY A 278 20.41 14.73 12.47
N THR A 279 19.92 13.78 13.24
CA THR A 279 20.64 12.58 13.67
C THR A 279 20.58 11.49 12.61
N GLU A 280 21.49 10.52 12.65
CA GLU A 280 21.47 9.32 11.82
C GLU A 280 20.11 8.57 11.93
N ARG A 281 19.56 8.49 13.16
CA ARG A 281 18.24 7.89 13.40
C ARG A 281 17.13 8.63 12.65
N GLN A 282 17.12 9.96 12.68
CA GLN A 282 16.11 10.76 11.97
C GLN A 282 16.22 10.59 10.45
N LYS A 283 17.44 10.58 9.90
CA LYS A 283 17.67 10.32 8.47
C LYS A 283 17.21 8.92 8.08
N ARG A 284 17.49 7.90 8.93
CA ARG A 284 17.05 6.53 8.72
C ARG A 284 15.51 6.43 8.67
N ILE A 285 14.82 7.03 9.63
CA ILE A 285 13.35 7.10 9.63
C ILE A 285 12.85 7.78 8.36
N PHE A 286 13.40 8.94 8.00
CA PHE A 286 12.99 9.72 6.84
C PHE A 286 13.16 8.94 5.53
N TYR A 287 14.35 8.43 5.24
CA TYR A 287 14.62 7.74 3.99
C TYR A 287 13.94 6.37 3.90
N THR A 288 13.74 5.68 5.03
CA THR A 288 12.95 4.46 5.05
C THR A 288 11.47 4.75 4.78
N SER A 289 10.92 5.83 5.34
CA SER A 289 9.54 6.26 5.03
C SER A 289 9.40 6.66 3.56
N LEU A 290 10.40 7.38 3.00
CA LEU A 290 10.42 7.72 1.58
C LEU A 290 10.51 6.47 0.69
N TYR A 291 11.34 5.48 1.04
CA TYR A 291 11.37 4.18 0.36
C TYR A 291 9.99 3.51 0.38
N ARG A 292 9.33 3.46 1.56
CA ARG A 292 7.99 2.86 1.70
C ARG A 292 6.93 3.58 0.84
N SER A 293 7.09 4.87 0.57
CA SER A 293 6.15 5.62 -0.27
C SER A 293 6.15 5.18 -1.75
N TYR A 294 7.20 4.48 -2.21
CA TYR A 294 7.33 3.93 -3.56
C TYR A 294 6.98 2.43 -3.65
N GLU A 295 6.52 1.81 -2.57
CA GLU A 295 6.03 0.42 -2.57
C GLU A 295 4.68 0.27 -3.29
N ARG A 296 3.90 1.35 -3.35
CA ARG A 296 2.55 1.46 -3.94
C ARG A 296 2.38 2.85 -4.57
N MET A 297 1.54 3.05 -5.54
CA MET A 297 0.88 2.07 -6.39
C MET A 297 1.91 1.35 -7.29
N VAL A 298 1.52 0.24 -7.90
CA VAL A 298 2.38 -0.54 -8.78
C VAL A 298 1.89 -0.47 -10.23
N ASP A 299 2.82 -0.32 -11.17
CA ASP A 299 2.55 -0.38 -12.61
C ASP A 299 2.43 -1.84 -13.05
N ILE A 300 1.25 -2.22 -13.54
CA ILE A 300 0.99 -3.56 -14.09
C ILE A 300 0.93 -3.59 -15.62
N SER A 301 1.42 -2.55 -16.29
CA SER A 301 1.49 -2.50 -17.75
C SER A 301 2.59 -3.42 -18.27
N GLU A 302 2.31 -4.12 -19.36
CA GLU A 302 3.17 -5.14 -19.98
C GLU A 302 3.12 -4.97 -21.50
N ASP A 303 4.19 -4.42 -22.10
CA ASP A 303 4.30 -4.21 -23.55
C ASP A 303 3.13 -3.44 -24.18
N GLY A 304 2.72 -2.33 -23.54
CA GLY A 304 1.60 -1.51 -24.00
C GLY A 304 0.23 -2.15 -23.81
N ARG A 305 0.14 -3.15 -22.93
CA ARG A 305 -1.10 -3.81 -22.51
C ARG A 305 -1.15 -3.95 -21.00
N TYR A 306 -2.33 -4.21 -20.44
CA TYR A 306 -2.51 -4.64 -19.05
C TYR A 306 -3.77 -5.50 -18.94
N PHE A 307 -3.79 -6.41 -17.96
CA PHE A 307 -5.01 -7.11 -17.58
C PHE A 307 -5.76 -6.29 -16.53
N SER A 308 -7.03 -5.99 -16.77
CA SER A 308 -7.89 -5.31 -15.81
C SER A 308 -8.68 -6.30 -14.94
N GLY A 309 -8.55 -6.15 -13.62
CA GLY A 309 -9.42 -6.84 -12.67
C GLY A 309 -10.85 -6.31 -12.63
N TYR A 310 -11.13 -5.17 -13.24
CA TYR A 310 -12.44 -4.49 -13.20
C TYR A 310 -13.45 -5.05 -14.19
N ASP A 311 -13.01 -5.42 -15.39
CA ASP A 311 -13.84 -6.04 -16.43
C ASP A 311 -13.32 -7.40 -16.91
N ARG A 312 -12.20 -7.87 -16.33
CA ARG A 312 -11.56 -9.16 -16.64
C ARG A 312 -11.06 -9.28 -18.07
N GLN A 313 -10.60 -8.17 -18.66
CA GLN A 313 -10.10 -8.12 -20.03
C GLN A 313 -8.68 -7.57 -20.10
N VAL A 314 -8.00 -7.88 -21.19
CA VAL A 314 -6.71 -7.27 -21.54
C VAL A 314 -6.97 -6.02 -22.37
N HIS A 315 -6.44 -4.90 -21.91
CA HIS A 315 -6.53 -3.60 -22.59
C HIS A 315 -5.19 -3.20 -23.20
N SER A 316 -5.25 -2.48 -24.33
CA SER A 316 -4.09 -1.76 -24.87
C SER A 316 -3.98 -0.39 -24.20
N THR A 317 -2.75 0.05 -23.95
CA THR A 317 -2.48 1.35 -23.35
C THR A 317 -1.20 1.98 -23.90
N ASN A 318 -1.18 3.32 -23.93
CA ASN A 318 0.03 4.10 -24.21
C ASN A 318 0.62 4.74 -22.95
N ALA A 319 0.01 4.50 -21.79
CA ALA A 319 0.43 5.01 -20.49
C ALA A 319 0.45 3.88 -19.47
N PRO A 320 1.22 4.00 -18.39
CA PRO A 320 1.19 3.04 -17.27
C PRO A 320 -0.19 2.92 -16.65
N PHE A 321 -0.57 1.70 -16.25
CA PHE A 321 -1.80 1.43 -15.50
C PHE A 321 -1.43 0.98 -14.08
N TYR A 322 -1.81 1.78 -13.11
CA TYR A 322 -1.43 1.61 -11.71
C TYR A 322 -2.56 1.00 -10.89
N VAL A 323 -2.20 0.06 -10.02
CA VAL A 323 -3.10 -0.60 -9.05
C VAL A 323 -2.44 -0.65 -7.67
N ASP A 324 -3.12 -1.27 -6.70
CA ASP A 324 -2.68 -1.44 -5.32
C ASP A 324 -2.56 -0.11 -4.57
N ASP A 325 -3.69 0.55 -4.41
CA ASP A 325 -3.80 1.71 -3.53
C ASP A 325 -4.80 1.48 -2.39
N TRP A 326 -4.53 2.14 -1.29
CA TRP A 326 -5.41 2.22 -0.12
C TRP A 326 -5.74 3.69 0.08
N LEU A 327 -6.65 4.20 -0.75
CA LEU A 327 -6.85 5.62 -0.95
C LEU A 327 -7.26 6.36 0.33
N TRP A 328 -8.03 5.72 1.23
CA TRP A 328 -8.37 6.31 2.52
C TRP A 328 -7.13 6.68 3.35
N ASP A 329 -6.05 5.88 3.22
CA ASP A 329 -4.76 6.16 3.86
C ASP A 329 -3.95 7.18 3.05
N THR A 330 -3.87 7.01 1.73
CA THR A 330 -2.87 7.65 0.87
C THR A 330 -3.23 9.06 0.42
N PHE A 331 -4.53 9.42 0.33
CA PHE A 331 -4.94 10.76 -0.12
C PHE A 331 -4.47 11.86 0.83
N ARG A 332 -4.27 11.55 2.13
CA ARG A 332 -3.93 12.54 3.16
C ARG A 332 -2.51 13.07 3.01
N SER A 333 -1.57 12.28 2.53
CA SER A 333 -0.16 12.70 2.47
C SER A 333 0.62 12.12 1.28
N LEU A 334 0.39 10.86 0.88
CA LEU A 334 1.23 10.19 -0.12
C LEU A 334 0.99 10.76 -1.53
N HIS A 335 -0.25 10.90 -1.98
CA HIS A 335 -0.57 11.53 -3.26
C HIS A 335 -0.14 13.00 -3.31
N PRO A 336 -0.39 13.83 -2.27
CA PRO A 336 0.16 15.19 -2.19
C PRO A 336 1.70 15.25 -2.27
N LEU A 337 2.41 14.29 -1.67
CA LEU A 337 3.87 14.18 -1.78
C LEU A 337 4.31 13.88 -3.22
N ARG A 338 3.63 12.97 -3.92
CA ARG A 338 3.90 12.63 -5.31
C ARG A 338 3.68 13.80 -6.25
N LEU A 339 2.63 14.60 -6.03
CA LEU A 339 2.40 15.84 -6.78
C LEU A 339 3.58 16.81 -6.70
N ILE A 340 4.32 16.80 -5.58
CA ILE A 340 5.54 17.60 -5.41
C ILE A 340 6.75 16.94 -6.11
N LEU A 341 6.93 15.63 -5.95
CA LEU A 341 8.12 14.92 -6.37
C LEU A 341 8.06 14.45 -7.83
N ASP A 342 6.89 14.01 -8.28
CA ASP A 342 6.68 13.40 -9.60
C ASP A 342 5.25 13.62 -10.11
N PRO A 343 4.89 14.85 -10.51
CA PRO A 343 3.53 15.16 -10.95
C PRO A 343 3.10 14.37 -12.20
N GLY A 344 4.04 13.96 -13.06
CA GLY A 344 3.74 13.11 -14.21
C GLY A 344 3.34 11.70 -13.83
N LEU A 345 4.00 11.11 -12.84
CA LEU A 345 3.66 9.83 -12.27
C LEU A 345 2.27 9.89 -11.61
N GLU A 346 2.01 10.94 -10.84
CA GLU A 346 0.72 11.12 -10.19
C GLU A 346 -0.43 11.27 -11.20
N ALA A 347 -0.23 12.01 -12.29
CA ALA A 347 -1.22 12.12 -13.37
C ALA A 347 -1.56 10.76 -13.98
N ALA A 348 -0.59 9.88 -14.18
CA ALA A 348 -0.82 8.52 -14.69
C ALA A 348 -1.56 7.64 -13.67
N MET A 349 -1.29 7.80 -12.37
CA MET A 349 -2.04 7.13 -11.32
C MET A 349 -3.50 7.57 -11.31
N VAL A 350 -3.76 8.88 -11.39
CA VAL A 350 -5.13 9.43 -11.47
C VAL A 350 -5.84 8.96 -12.75
N GLN A 351 -5.14 8.92 -13.90
CA GLN A 351 -5.72 8.37 -15.13
C GLN A 351 -6.13 6.90 -14.97
N SER A 352 -5.34 6.11 -14.20
CA SER A 352 -5.71 4.72 -13.92
C SER A 352 -7.04 4.59 -13.17
N TYR A 353 -7.33 5.50 -12.24
CA TYR A 353 -8.65 5.58 -11.58
C TYR A 353 -9.78 5.89 -12.58
N VAL A 354 -9.52 6.79 -13.53
CA VAL A 354 -10.50 7.13 -14.58
C VAL A 354 -10.75 5.95 -15.52
N ASP A 355 -9.71 5.19 -15.85
CA ASP A 355 -9.83 3.97 -16.66
C ASP A 355 -10.64 2.89 -15.93
N MET A 356 -10.39 2.70 -14.63
CA MET A 356 -11.16 1.79 -13.76
C MET A 356 -12.64 2.16 -13.72
N PHE A 357 -12.96 3.46 -13.64
CA PHE A 357 -14.34 3.95 -13.77
C PHE A 357 -14.93 3.55 -15.12
N GLY A 358 -14.19 3.74 -16.21
CA GLY A 358 -14.64 3.36 -17.55
C GLY A 358 -14.92 1.85 -17.70
N GLN A 359 -14.21 1.01 -16.95
CA GLN A 359 -14.30 -0.45 -17.00
C GLN A 359 -15.38 -1.01 -16.05
N SER A 360 -15.51 -0.46 -14.85
CA SER A 360 -16.44 -0.95 -13.82
C SER A 360 -17.75 -0.16 -13.73
N GLY A 361 -17.75 1.08 -14.21
CA GLY A 361 -18.85 2.03 -14.03
C GLY A 361 -18.85 2.74 -12.67
N TRP A 362 -17.79 2.56 -11.83
CA TRP A 362 -17.63 3.21 -10.53
C TRP A 362 -16.20 3.70 -10.33
N MET A 363 -16.03 4.89 -9.73
CA MET A 363 -14.71 5.32 -9.27
C MET A 363 -14.28 4.45 -8.09
N PRO A 364 -13.08 3.85 -8.12
CA PRO A 364 -12.65 2.95 -7.06
C PRO A 364 -12.30 3.70 -5.77
N GLY A 365 -12.46 3.00 -4.64
CA GLY A 365 -12.02 3.44 -3.32
C GLY A 365 -10.66 2.85 -2.93
N PHE A 366 -10.45 1.57 -3.21
CA PHE A 366 -9.22 0.83 -2.92
C PHE A 366 -8.84 -0.05 -4.12
N PRO A 367 -8.29 0.54 -5.20
CA PRO A 367 -7.97 -0.18 -6.41
C PRO A 367 -6.93 -1.27 -6.16
N GLN A 368 -7.30 -2.51 -6.48
CA GLN A 368 -6.42 -3.66 -6.47
C GLN A 368 -6.27 -4.23 -7.89
N PHE A 369 -5.29 -5.10 -8.09
CA PHE A 369 -5.10 -5.74 -9.39
C PHE A 369 -6.27 -6.65 -9.80
N TYR A 370 -7.09 -7.06 -8.84
CA TYR A 370 -8.27 -7.91 -9.06
C TYR A 370 -9.62 -7.16 -9.12
N GLY A 371 -9.62 -5.84 -8.97
CA GLY A 371 -10.80 -4.98 -8.91
C GLY A 371 -10.78 -4.08 -7.67
N ASP A 372 -11.87 -3.37 -7.43
CA ASP A 372 -11.98 -2.53 -6.22
C ASP A 372 -12.22 -3.38 -4.97
N TYR A 373 -11.49 -3.06 -3.90
CA TYR A 373 -11.71 -3.64 -2.58
C TYR A 373 -12.44 -2.63 -1.70
N PRO A 374 -13.71 -2.88 -1.33
CA PRO A 374 -14.54 -1.85 -0.68
C PRO A 374 -14.18 -1.66 0.80
N ALA A 375 -12.92 -1.33 1.09
CA ALA A 375 -12.45 -1.10 2.46
C ALA A 375 -12.73 0.35 2.90
N MET A 376 -12.80 0.55 4.20
CA MET A 376 -12.95 1.86 4.88
C MET A 376 -14.23 2.62 4.47
N ILE A 377 -14.14 3.95 4.38
CA ILE A 377 -15.25 4.87 4.14
C ILE A 377 -14.85 6.00 3.19
N GLY A 378 -15.82 6.79 2.75
CA GLY A 378 -15.59 7.93 1.86
C GLY A 378 -15.39 7.53 0.39
N PHE A 379 -15.37 8.53 -0.49
CA PHE A 379 -14.98 8.37 -1.90
C PHE A 379 -13.85 9.36 -2.24
N HIS A 380 -12.74 9.21 -1.53
CA HIS A 380 -11.60 10.14 -1.57
C HIS A 380 -10.89 10.24 -2.92
N SER A 381 -11.33 9.48 -3.92
CA SER A 381 -11.02 9.78 -5.32
C SER A 381 -11.43 11.21 -5.70
N ALA A 382 -12.43 11.80 -5.03
CA ALA A 382 -12.77 13.22 -5.17
C ALA A 382 -11.63 14.13 -4.69
N ALA A 383 -11.04 13.83 -3.54
CA ALA A 383 -9.90 14.59 -3.01
C ALA A 383 -8.66 14.43 -3.90
N LEU A 384 -8.36 13.19 -4.33
CA LEU A 384 -7.25 12.88 -5.23
C LEU A 384 -7.35 13.66 -6.55
N VAL A 385 -8.47 13.60 -7.22
CA VAL A 385 -8.69 14.28 -8.51
C VAL A 385 -8.67 15.80 -8.36
N TRP A 386 -9.34 16.33 -7.33
CA TRP A 386 -9.35 17.76 -7.08
C TRP A 386 -7.97 18.30 -6.76
N ASP A 387 -7.22 17.66 -5.87
CA ASP A 387 -5.87 18.10 -5.48
C ASP A 387 -4.91 18.10 -6.68
N THR A 388 -4.97 17.06 -7.51
CA THR A 388 -4.19 16.96 -8.75
C THR A 388 -4.54 18.07 -9.74
N TYR A 389 -5.84 18.29 -9.98
CA TYR A 389 -6.33 19.29 -10.92
C TYR A 389 -6.00 20.72 -10.48
N GLN A 390 -6.28 21.07 -9.21
CA GLN A 390 -6.04 22.44 -8.72
C GLN A 390 -4.57 22.83 -8.69
N LYS A 391 -3.64 21.86 -8.59
CA LYS A 391 -2.20 22.07 -8.68
C LYS A 391 -1.70 22.21 -10.13
N GLY A 392 -2.61 22.19 -11.11
CA GLY A 392 -2.29 22.39 -12.53
C GLY A 392 -1.64 21.19 -13.20
N VAL A 393 -1.73 20.01 -12.60
CA VAL A 393 -1.21 18.77 -13.19
C VAL A 393 -2.19 18.29 -14.26
N ALA A 394 -1.69 18.13 -15.48
CA ALA A 394 -2.42 17.63 -16.63
C ALA A 394 -1.99 16.19 -16.96
N GLY A 395 -2.75 15.51 -17.83
CA GLY A 395 -2.40 14.16 -18.31
C GLY A 395 -3.42 13.10 -17.89
N PHE A 396 -4.60 13.51 -17.39
CA PHE A 396 -5.75 12.65 -17.14
C PHE A 396 -7.04 13.28 -17.64
N ASP A 397 -8.07 12.47 -17.89
CA ASP A 397 -9.38 12.92 -18.37
C ASP A 397 -10.23 13.41 -17.19
N VAL A 398 -10.16 14.73 -16.95
CA VAL A 398 -10.85 15.38 -15.83
C VAL A 398 -12.38 15.37 -15.97
N GLU A 399 -12.92 15.45 -17.20
CA GLU A 399 -14.38 15.42 -17.39
C GLU A 399 -14.93 14.05 -17.07
N LYS A 400 -14.28 12.98 -17.53
CA LYS A 400 -14.65 11.60 -17.21
C LYS A 400 -14.43 11.28 -15.72
N ALA A 401 -13.36 11.81 -15.10
CA ALA A 401 -13.17 11.73 -13.65
C ALA A 401 -14.34 12.37 -12.90
N TYR A 402 -14.74 13.58 -13.31
CA TYR A 402 -15.89 14.27 -12.72
C TYR A 402 -17.19 13.47 -12.87
N GLU A 403 -17.45 12.90 -14.04
CA GLU A 403 -18.63 12.03 -14.28
C GLU A 403 -18.67 10.87 -13.28
N GLY A 404 -17.54 10.16 -13.10
CA GLY A 404 -17.43 9.05 -12.16
C GLY A 404 -17.61 9.45 -10.70
N LEU A 405 -16.99 10.54 -10.29
CA LEU A 405 -17.12 11.09 -8.93
C LEU A 405 -18.54 11.51 -8.62
N ARG A 406 -19.17 12.22 -9.57
CA ARG A 406 -20.58 12.64 -9.44
C ARG A 406 -21.51 11.44 -9.31
N LYS A 407 -21.27 10.41 -10.12
CA LYS A 407 -22.02 9.16 -10.04
C LYS A 407 -21.87 8.50 -8.67
N ASN A 408 -20.65 8.37 -8.17
CA ASN A 408 -20.43 7.83 -6.82
C ASN A 408 -21.19 8.64 -5.76
N ALA A 409 -21.05 9.96 -5.77
CA ALA A 409 -21.70 10.86 -4.80
C ALA A 409 -23.24 10.81 -4.81
N MET A 410 -23.85 10.41 -5.95
CA MET A 410 -25.29 10.45 -6.16
C MET A 410 -25.97 9.08 -6.19
N GLU A 411 -25.23 8.02 -6.49
CA GLU A 411 -25.83 6.72 -6.79
C GLU A 411 -25.21 5.54 -6.02
N ALA A 412 -23.97 5.69 -5.47
CA ALA A 412 -23.32 4.61 -4.78
C ALA A 412 -23.71 4.53 -3.30
N THR A 413 -23.70 3.31 -2.74
CA THR A 413 -23.68 3.18 -1.28
C THR A 413 -22.30 3.58 -0.77
N MET A 414 -22.31 4.33 0.33
CA MET A 414 -21.10 4.77 1.03
C MET A 414 -20.90 4.04 2.35
N LEU A 415 -21.72 3.03 2.61
CA LEU A 415 -21.58 2.26 3.84
C LEU A 415 -20.20 1.60 3.95
N PRO A 416 -19.63 1.56 5.16
CA PRO A 416 -18.32 0.98 5.41
C PRO A 416 -18.19 -0.43 4.85
N TRP A 417 -17.12 -0.69 4.10
CA TRP A 417 -16.80 -1.99 3.52
C TRP A 417 -17.89 -2.54 2.58
N ARG A 418 -18.54 -1.64 1.85
CA ARG A 418 -19.58 -1.94 0.85
C ARG A 418 -19.34 -1.18 -0.44
N SER A 419 -19.83 -1.75 -1.51
CA SER A 419 -19.87 -1.14 -2.84
C SER A 419 -21.19 -1.46 -3.53
N GLY A 420 -21.50 -0.71 -4.57
CA GLY A 420 -22.72 -0.87 -5.36
C GLY A 420 -23.72 0.25 -5.15
N PRO A 421 -24.99 0.05 -5.55
CA PRO A 421 -26.02 1.08 -5.49
C PRO A 421 -26.38 1.50 -4.07
N MET A 422 -26.89 2.74 -3.93
CA MET A 422 -27.39 3.29 -2.67
C MET A 422 -28.39 2.38 -1.97
N CYS A 423 -28.32 2.38 -0.65
CA CYS A 423 -29.32 1.80 0.23
C CYS A 423 -30.17 2.86 0.96
N VAL A 424 -31.05 2.42 1.82
CA VAL A 424 -31.96 3.30 2.60
C VAL A 424 -31.19 4.29 3.49
N LEU A 425 -29.99 3.96 3.98
CA LEU A 425 -29.18 4.87 4.82
C LEU A 425 -28.52 5.97 3.99
N ASP A 426 -28.11 5.67 2.75
CA ASP A 426 -27.58 6.67 1.82
C ASP A 426 -28.70 7.64 1.41
N SER A 427 -29.92 7.12 1.13
CA SER A 427 -31.10 7.94 0.83
C SER A 427 -31.44 8.86 2.02
N PHE A 428 -31.34 8.37 3.25
CA PHE A 428 -31.53 9.18 4.45
C PHE A 428 -30.49 10.29 4.55
N TYR A 429 -29.21 10.01 4.28
CA TYR A 429 -28.17 11.03 4.25
C TYR A 429 -28.45 12.12 3.22
N HIS A 430 -28.92 11.74 2.02
CA HIS A 430 -29.27 12.71 0.97
C HIS A 430 -30.43 13.61 1.40
N GLU A 431 -31.41 13.10 2.16
CA GLU A 431 -32.56 13.85 2.64
C GLU A 431 -32.27 14.71 3.89
N LYS A 432 -31.55 14.15 4.85
CA LYS A 432 -31.40 14.73 6.20
C LYS A 432 -30.03 15.36 6.47
N GLY A 433 -28.99 14.93 5.74
CA GLY A 433 -27.64 15.45 5.86
C GLY A 433 -26.76 14.78 6.91
N TRP A 434 -27.18 13.64 7.49
CA TRP A 434 -26.35 12.80 8.34
C TRP A 434 -26.72 11.33 8.22
N TYR A 435 -25.78 10.43 8.50
CA TYR A 435 -26.07 9.02 8.66
C TYR A 435 -26.64 8.75 10.06
N PRO A 436 -27.80 8.05 10.16
CA PRO A 436 -28.45 7.84 11.44
C PRO A 436 -27.70 6.79 12.27
N ALA A 437 -27.29 7.17 13.47
CA ALA A 437 -26.69 6.25 14.44
C ALA A 437 -27.77 5.40 15.16
N LEU A 438 -27.33 4.26 15.68
CA LEU A 438 -28.07 3.44 16.65
C LEU A 438 -27.44 3.59 18.03
N ALA A 439 -28.24 3.45 19.10
CA ALA A 439 -27.70 3.24 20.44
C ALA A 439 -27.07 1.85 20.53
N GLU A 440 -26.21 1.61 21.54
CA GLU A 440 -25.48 0.33 21.66
C GLU A 440 -26.39 -0.90 21.79
N GLU A 441 -27.57 -0.72 22.41
CA GLU A 441 -28.58 -1.75 22.60
C GLU A 441 -29.54 -1.94 21.43
N GLU A 442 -29.51 -1.04 20.43
CA GLU A 442 -30.41 -1.10 19.26
C GLU A 442 -29.87 -2.08 18.22
N GLU A 443 -30.73 -2.97 17.72
CA GLU A 443 -30.37 -3.93 16.69
C GLU A 443 -30.30 -3.29 15.30
N GLU A 444 -29.29 -3.70 14.50
CA GLU A 444 -29.17 -3.28 13.11
C GLU A 444 -30.22 -3.98 12.24
N THR A 445 -31.02 -3.19 11.53
CA THR A 445 -32.11 -3.69 10.67
C THR A 445 -31.82 -3.58 9.17
N VAL A 446 -30.74 -2.89 8.79
CA VAL A 446 -30.35 -2.71 7.38
C VAL A 446 -29.38 -3.81 6.98
N PRO A 447 -29.77 -4.76 6.12
CA PRO A 447 -28.96 -5.95 5.80
C PRO A 447 -27.61 -5.63 5.15
N LEU A 448 -27.49 -4.48 4.48
CA LEU A 448 -26.26 -4.08 3.81
C LEU A 448 -25.17 -3.63 4.81
N VAL A 449 -25.53 -3.23 6.04
CA VAL A 449 -24.55 -2.83 7.06
C VAL A 449 -23.64 -4.01 7.41
N HIS A 450 -22.33 -3.79 7.40
CA HIS A 450 -21.36 -4.83 7.72
C HIS A 450 -21.45 -5.21 9.21
N SER A 451 -21.49 -6.50 9.52
CA SER A 451 -21.71 -6.99 10.91
C SER A 451 -20.64 -6.53 11.89
N PHE A 452 -19.39 -6.44 11.47
CA PHE A 452 -18.25 -5.98 12.29
C PHE A 452 -18.02 -4.47 12.15
N GLU A 453 -17.98 -3.94 10.92
CA GLU A 453 -17.65 -2.54 10.67
C GLU A 453 -18.78 -1.56 11.04
N LYS A 454 -20.01 -2.05 11.15
CA LYS A 454 -21.17 -1.26 11.55
C LYS A 454 -21.44 -0.07 10.61
N ARG A 455 -22.16 0.96 11.10
CA ARG A 455 -22.54 2.16 10.32
C ARG A 455 -21.44 3.21 10.25
N GLN A 456 -20.60 3.33 11.26
CA GLN A 456 -19.62 4.41 11.42
C GLN A 456 -20.22 5.80 11.17
N ALA A 457 -21.43 6.01 11.67
CA ALA A 457 -22.37 7.06 11.22
C ALA A 457 -21.80 8.48 11.28
N VAL A 458 -21.01 8.81 12.32
CA VAL A 458 -20.38 10.12 12.47
C VAL A 458 -19.24 10.29 11.48
N ALA A 459 -18.31 9.33 11.45
CA ALA A 459 -17.16 9.37 10.56
C ALA A 459 -17.61 9.44 9.09
N LEU A 460 -18.59 8.63 8.71
CA LEU A 460 -19.15 8.61 7.36
C LEU A 460 -19.74 9.97 6.95
N THR A 461 -20.48 10.63 7.85
CA THR A 461 -21.03 11.97 7.62
C THR A 461 -19.92 13.02 7.41
N LEU A 462 -18.84 12.92 8.18
CA LEU A 462 -17.70 13.87 8.09
C LEU A 462 -16.91 13.68 6.79
N GLU A 463 -16.58 12.43 6.45
CA GLU A 463 -15.82 12.11 5.24
C GLU A 463 -16.60 12.52 3.97
N HIS A 464 -17.91 12.27 3.93
CA HIS A 464 -18.75 12.72 2.82
C HIS A 464 -18.81 14.24 2.70
N SER A 465 -18.84 14.96 3.82
CA SER A 465 -18.83 16.43 3.79
C SER A 465 -17.55 16.96 3.14
N TYR A 466 -16.41 16.30 3.38
CA TYR A 466 -15.14 16.65 2.75
C TYR A 466 -15.10 16.29 1.26
N ASP A 467 -15.51 15.08 0.90
CA ASP A 467 -15.52 14.63 -0.50
C ASP A 467 -16.49 15.46 -1.36
N ASP A 468 -17.66 15.81 -0.83
CA ASP A 468 -18.61 16.72 -1.47
C ASP A 468 -18.02 18.12 -1.71
N TRP A 469 -17.22 18.64 -0.75
CA TRP A 469 -16.50 19.89 -0.95
C TRP A 469 -15.49 19.77 -2.11
N CYS A 470 -14.70 18.70 -2.17
CA CYS A 470 -13.75 18.45 -3.26
C CYS A 470 -14.48 18.41 -4.62
N LEU A 471 -15.58 17.65 -4.68
CA LEU A 471 -16.39 17.54 -5.88
C LEU A 471 -17.04 18.88 -6.28
N ALA A 472 -17.48 19.69 -5.30
CA ALA A 472 -17.98 21.02 -5.56
C ALA A 472 -16.92 21.93 -6.19
N GLN A 473 -15.69 21.92 -5.66
CA GLN A 473 -14.61 22.73 -6.22
C GLN A 473 -14.31 22.32 -7.67
N LEU A 474 -14.28 21.01 -7.94
CA LEU A 474 -14.11 20.49 -9.29
C LEU A 474 -15.27 20.89 -10.21
N ALA A 475 -16.53 20.80 -9.74
CA ALA A 475 -17.71 21.27 -10.47
C ALA A 475 -17.62 22.75 -10.83
N LYS A 476 -17.17 23.59 -9.88
CA LYS A 476 -16.92 25.02 -10.13
C LYS A 476 -15.89 25.23 -11.23
N ALA A 477 -14.77 24.53 -11.17
CA ALA A 477 -13.68 24.62 -12.14
C ALA A 477 -14.12 24.19 -13.54
N LEU A 478 -15.04 23.23 -13.63
CA LEU A 478 -15.61 22.72 -14.88
C LEU A 478 -16.88 23.44 -15.33
N ASN A 479 -17.20 24.61 -14.75
CA ASN A 479 -18.38 25.42 -15.08
C ASN A 479 -19.72 24.69 -14.96
N LYS A 480 -19.90 23.91 -13.90
CA LYS A 480 -21.13 23.18 -13.55
C LYS A 480 -21.81 23.84 -12.31
N PRO A 481 -22.45 24.99 -12.46
CA PRO A 481 -22.87 25.83 -11.33
C PRO A 481 -23.97 25.21 -10.45
N ASP A 482 -24.82 24.35 -10.99
CA ASP A 482 -25.87 23.69 -10.22
C ASP A 482 -25.29 22.63 -9.30
N ASP A 483 -24.41 21.79 -9.80
CA ASP A 483 -23.68 20.79 -9.01
C ASP A 483 -22.77 21.48 -7.97
N TYR A 484 -22.11 22.59 -8.32
CA TYR A 484 -21.35 23.39 -7.36
C TYR A 484 -22.21 23.81 -6.16
N ARG A 485 -23.39 24.38 -6.41
CA ARG A 485 -24.29 24.80 -5.32
C ARG A 485 -24.78 23.62 -4.50
N TYR A 486 -25.13 22.54 -5.15
CA TYR A 486 -25.62 21.32 -4.50
C TYR A 486 -24.57 20.71 -3.57
N PHE A 487 -23.38 20.42 -4.08
CA PHE A 487 -22.31 19.78 -3.30
C PHE A 487 -21.72 20.74 -2.25
N MET A 488 -21.66 22.05 -2.50
CA MET A 488 -21.28 23.03 -1.46
C MET A 488 -22.27 23.04 -0.30
N ALA A 489 -23.57 22.90 -0.56
CA ALA A 489 -24.56 22.77 0.52
C ALA A 489 -24.35 21.47 1.32
N ARG A 490 -24.11 20.34 0.65
CA ARG A 490 -23.83 19.04 1.30
C ARG A 490 -22.52 19.06 2.08
N SER A 491 -21.52 19.78 1.64
CA SER A 491 -20.24 19.89 2.37
C SER A 491 -20.39 20.50 3.78
N GLN A 492 -21.52 21.15 4.07
CA GLN A 492 -21.83 21.68 5.39
C GLN A 492 -22.51 20.66 6.32
N ASN A 493 -22.73 19.43 5.88
CA ASN A 493 -23.42 18.40 6.64
C ASN A 493 -22.66 17.98 7.92
N PHE A 494 -21.35 18.22 8.01
CA PHE A 494 -20.60 18.03 9.25
C PHE A 494 -21.21 18.76 10.45
N ARG A 495 -21.91 19.89 10.23
CA ARG A 495 -22.60 20.65 11.25
C ARG A 495 -23.74 19.88 11.91
N GLN A 496 -24.33 18.90 11.21
CA GLN A 496 -25.43 18.08 11.72
C GLN A 496 -25.02 17.13 12.86
N VAL A 497 -23.76 16.74 12.89
CA VAL A 497 -23.22 15.81 13.89
C VAL A 497 -22.39 16.48 14.98
N TYR A 498 -22.26 17.81 14.95
CA TYR A 498 -21.66 18.58 16.04
C TYR A 498 -22.67 18.81 17.16
N ASN A 499 -22.38 18.31 18.35
CA ASN A 499 -23.22 18.50 19.55
C ASN A 499 -22.71 19.69 20.37
N PRO A 500 -23.41 20.83 20.37
CA PRO A 500 -22.96 22.03 21.10
C PRO A 500 -22.96 21.86 22.62
N ALA A 501 -23.74 20.92 23.17
CA ALA A 501 -23.78 20.68 24.61
C ALA A 501 -22.50 19.98 25.11
N THR A 502 -21.83 19.18 24.27
CA THR A 502 -20.60 18.45 24.62
C THR A 502 -19.35 19.05 23.97
N GLY A 503 -19.52 19.79 22.87
CA GLY A 503 -18.43 20.32 22.04
C GLY A 503 -17.70 19.23 21.24
N PHE A 504 -18.38 18.12 20.93
CA PHE A 504 -17.86 17.00 20.16
C PHE A 504 -18.74 16.64 18.97
N MET A 505 -18.14 16.08 17.92
CA MET A 505 -18.88 15.33 16.91
C MET A 505 -19.49 14.09 17.58
N SER A 506 -20.81 13.96 17.55
CA SER A 506 -21.56 12.99 18.34
C SER A 506 -22.56 12.22 17.49
N PRO A 507 -22.87 10.96 17.83
CA PRO A 507 -23.83 10.16 17.10
C PRO A 507 -25.24 10.70 17.25
N LYS A 508 -25.95 10.85 16.12
CA LYS A 508 -27.30 11.40 16.01
C LYS A 508 -28.23 10.35 15.42
N LYS A 509 -29.36 10.09 16.08
CA LYS A 509 -30.36 9.12 15.66
C LYS A 509 -31.19 9.62 14.48
N ALA A 510 -31.99 8.74 13.90
CA ALA A 510 -32.87 9.08 12.76
C ALA A 510 -33.93 10.12 13.11
N ASP A 511 -34.40 10.20 14.35
CA ASP A 511 -35.35 11.21 14.83
C ASP A 511 -34.72 12.56 15.14
N GLY A 512 -33.38 12.69 15.00
CA GLY A 512 -32.61 13.88 15.28
C GLY A 512 -32.14 14.04 16.74
N SER A 513 -32.47 13.10 17.62
CA SER A 513 -31.94 13.08 18.99
C SER A 513 -30.50 12.57 19.02
N TRP A 514 -29.75 12.98 20.06
CA TRP A 514 -28.41 12.44 20.31
C TRP A 514 -28.50 11.07 20.97
N VAL A 515 -27.53 10.20 20.67
CA VAL A 515 -27.38 8.93 21.41
C VAL A 515 -27.04 9.25 22.86
N GLU A 516 -27.82 8.70 23.79
CA GLU A 516 -27.62 8.88 25.23
C GLU A 516 -26.36 8.14 25.72
N ASN A 517 -25.77 8.61 26.79
CA ASN A 517 -24.57 8.01 27.42
C ASN A 517 -23.35 7.85 26.49
N PHE A 518 -23.32 8.61 25.37
CA PHE A 518 -22.18 8.60 24.46
C PHE A 518 -20.89 9.06 25.16
N ASN A 519 -19.86 8.20 25.13
CA ASN A 519 -18.55 8.53 25.68
C ASN A 519 -17.58 8.92 24.56
N PRO A 520 -17.16 10.20 24.44
CA PRO A 520 -16.33 10.67 23.35
C PRO A 520 -14.90 10.07 23.32
N LYS A 521 -14.45 9.41 24.41
CA LYS A 521 -13.15 8.75 24.50
C LYS A 521 -13.20 7.26 24.11
N LEU A 522 -14.26 6.58 24.48
CA LEU A 522 -14.32 5.12 24.46
C LEU A 522 -15.33 4.55 23.45
N SER A 523 -16.20 5.39 22.88
CA SER A 523 -17.16 4.96 21.85
C SER A 523 -16.47 4.92 20.49
N GLY A 524 -16.13 3.75 20.02
CA GLY A 524 -15.38 3.48 18.79
C GLY A 524 -14.35 2.36 19.00
N GLY A 525 -13.44 2.20 18.04
CA GLY A 525 -12.38 1.19 18.09
C GLY A 525 -12.84 -0.22 17.70
N VAL A 526 -12.01 -1.21 18.01
CA VAL A 526 -12.28 -2.62 17.66
C VAL A 526 -13.53 -3.11 18.37
N GLY A 527 -14.52 -3.62 17.59
CA GLY A 527 -15.79 -4.12 18.09
C GLY A 527 -16.83 -3.06 18.46
N ALA A 528 -16.50 -1.78 18.37
CA ALA A 528 -17.41 -0.66 18.69
C ALA A 528 -17.47 0.37 17.55
N ARG A 529 -17.46 -0.07 16.29
CA ARG A 529 -17.42 0.78 15.09
C ARG A 529 -18.79 1.38 14.69
N MET A 530 -19.66 1.62 15.65
CA MET A 530 -20.99 2.15 15.37
C MET A 530 -20.95 3.59 14.87
N TYR A 531 -19.99 4.36 15.34
CA TYR A 531 -19.93 5.81 15.12
C TYR A 531 -18.71 6.30 14.36
N PHE A 532 -17.55 5.63 14.51
CA PHE A 532 -16.28 6.05 13.92
C PHE A 532 -15.57 4.88 13.23
N ALA A 533 -14.80 5.18 12.20
CA ALA A 533 -14.01 4.20 11.45
C ALA A 533 -12.91 3.60 12.33
N GLU A 534 -12.10 4.46 12.89
CA GLU A 534 -10.99 4.21 13.80
C GLU A 534 -10.98 5.32 14.85
N ASN A 535 -10.30 5.10 15.99
CA ASN A 535 -10.29 6.09 17.05
C ASN A 535 -11.69 6.51 17.53
N ASN A 536 -11.81 7.72 18.05
CA ASN A 536 -12.96 8.21 18.77
C ASN A 536 -13.26 9.69 18.47
N SER A 537 -14.27 10.24 19.13
CA SER A 537 -14.74 11.59 18.89
C SER A 537 -13.69 12.67 19.16
N TRP A 538 -12.70 12.46 20.01
CA TRP A 538 -11.63 13.44 20.26
C TRP A 538 -10.85 13.76 18.98
N ILE A 539 -10.58 12.75 18.15
CA ILE A 539 -9.90 12.92 16.85
C ILE A 539 -10.89 13.37 15.79
N TRP A 540 -12.03 12.67 15.67
CA TRP A 540 -12.99 12.91 14.61
C TRP A 540 -13.65 14.31 14.69
N THR A 541 -13.66 14.94 15.87
CA THR A 541 -14.12 16.31 16.02
C THR A 541 -13.30 17.32 15.18
N PHE A 542 -12.05 17.01 14.90
CA PHE A 542 -11.17 17.84 14.06
C PHE A 542 -11.14 17.41 12.58
N ASN A 543 -11.88 16.38 12.18
CA ASN A 543 -11.89 15.88 10.80
C ASN A 543 -12.84 16.69 9.89
N VAL A 544 -12.64 18.01 9.88
CA VAL A 544 -13.32 18.99 9.01
C VAL A 544 -12.27 19.80 8.26
N MET A 545 -11.51 19.11 7.38
CA MET A 545 -10.35 19.70 6.71
C MET A 545 -10.70 20.82 5.72
N HIS A 546 -11.91 20.82 5.19
CA HIS A 546 -12.38 21.75 4.15
C HIS A 546 -12.96 23.07 4.69
N ASP A 547 -13.36 23.11 5.97
CA ASP A 547 -13.98 24.30 6.57
C ASP A 547 -13.53 24.50 8.03
N ILE A 548 -12.22 24.73 8.22
CA ILE A 548 -11.66 25.00 9.55
C ILE A 548 -12.29 26.23 10.20
N PRO A 549 -12.54 27.37 9.48
CA PRO A 549 -13.25 28.52 10.06
C PRO A 549 -14.66 28.15 10.55
N GLY A 550 -15.40 27.35 9.80
CA GLY A 550 -16.73 26.87 10.21
C GLY A 550 -16.69 25.96 11.44
N LEU A 551 -15.68 25.11 11.57
CA LEU A 551 -15.45 24.32 12.78
C LEU A 551 -15.11 25.20 13.98
N MET A 552 -14.26 26.21 13.80
CA MET A 552 -13.92 27.17 14.85
C MET A 552 -15.14 27.95 15.32
N GLU A 553 -16.03 28.37 14.39
CA GLU A 553 -17.30 29.01 14.70
C GLU A 553 -18.18 28.10 15.59
N LEU A 554 -18.34 26.82 15.22
CA LEU A 554 -19.10 25.84 16.00
C LEU A 554 -18.56 25.68 17.42
N MET A 555 -17.25 25.72 17.59
CA MET A 555 -16.58 25.62 18.90
C MET A 555 -16.63 26.90 19.72
N GLY A 556 -17.14 28.00 19.16
CA GLY A 556 -17.25 29.29 19.83
C GLY A 556 -16.03 30.20 19.70
N GLY A 557 -15.28 30.05 18.62
CA GLY A 557 -14.16 30.90 18.22
C GLY A 557 -12.77 30.31 18.41
N SER A 558 -11.77 31.07 17.94
CA SER A 558 -10.36 30.64 17.88
C SER A 558 -9.78 30.24 19.24
N GLU A 559 -10.14 30.95 20.31
CA GLU A 559 -9.65 30.66 21.67
C GLU A 559 -10.11 29.29 22.15
N LYS A 560 -11.42 29.01 22.11
CA LYS A 560 -12.00 27.73 22.51
C LYS A 560 -11.53 26.55 21.63
N PHE A 561 -11.35 26.83 20.33
CA PHE A 561 -10.76 25.87 19.41
C PHE A 561 -9.34 25.48 19.83
N SER A 562 -8.50 26.49 20.15
CA SER A 562 -7.15 26.28 20.62
C SER A 562 -7.09 25.54 21.97
N GLU A 563 -7.97 25.88 22.91
CA GLU A 563 -8.12 25.18 24.19
C GLU A 563 -8.47 23.70 23.98
N ARG A 564 -9.35 23.39 23.02
CA ARG A 564 -9.72 22.03 22.70
C ARG A 564 -8.55 21.25 22.06
N LEU A 565 -7.75 21.90 21.20
CA LEU A 565 -6.51 21.32 20.67
C LEU A 565 -5.50 21.05 21.79
N ASP A 566 -5.29 22.00 22.69
CA ASP A 566 -4.40 21.81 23.85
C ASP A 566 -4.88 20.64 24.72
N ALA A 567 -6.19 20.54 24.96
CA ALA A 567 -6.78 19.45 25.70
C ALA A 567 -6.52 18.09 25.02
N LEU A 568 -6.63 18.00 23.70
CA LEU A 568 -6.38 16.74 22.95
C LEU A 568 -5.00 16.14 23.27
N PHE A 569 -3.96 16.96 23.34
CA PHE A 569 -2.60 16.51 23.60
C PHE A 569 -2.31 16.18 25.08
N ASN A 570 -3.19 16.62 25.99
CA ASN A 570 -2.99 16.48 27.43
C ASN A 570 -4.06 15.62 28.12
N GLU A 571 -5.18 15.36 27.45
CA GLU A 571 -6.32 14.62 28.05
C GLU A 571 -5.97 13.16 28.30
N PRO A 572 -6.11 12.65 29.53
CA PRO A 572 -5.87 11.23 29.82
C PRO A 572 -6.89 10.33 29.14
N THR A 573 -6.48 9.12 28.79
CA THR A 573 -7.33 8.11 28.15
C THR A 573 -8.53 7.69 29.00
N GLY A 574 -8.46 7.90 30.32
CA GLY A 574 -9.52 7.48 31.27
C GLY A 574 -9.44 6.02 31.71
N ILE A 575 -8.64 5.22 31.01
CA ILE A 575 -8.31 3.83 31.33
C ILE A 575 -6.81 3.62 31.17
N ALA A 576 -6.28 2.47 31.60
CA ALA A 576 -4.87 2.17 31.41
C ALA A 576 -4.49 2.19 29.93
N LYS A 577 -3.33 2.74 29.60
CA LYS A 577 -2.87 2.93 28.19
C LYS A 577 -2.91 1.62 27.39
N TRP A 578 -2.53 0.50 27.98
CA TRP A 578 -2.54 -0.80 27.32
C TRP A 578 -3.98 -1.28 27.01
N GLN A 579 -4.95 -0.98 27.88
CA GLN A 579 -6.37 -1.29 27.66
C GLN A 579 -6.92 -0.40 26.52
N PHE A 580 -6.57 0.89 26.54
CA PHE A 580 -6.94 1.81 25.48
C PHE A 580 -6.40 1.35 24.12
N LEU A 581 -5.10 1.01 24.03
CA LEU A 581 -4.50 0.51 22.80
C LEU A 581 -5.07 -0.87 22.38
N GLY A 582 -5.53 -1.70 23.31
CA GLY A 582 -6.24 -2.94 23.00
C GLY A 582 -7.59 -2.69 22.33
N GLN A 583 -8.29 -1.61 22.70
CA GLN A 583 -9.54 -1.18 22.08
C GLN A 583 -9.31 -0.38 20.79
N PHE A 584 -8.25 0.43 20.75
CA PHE A 584 -7.89 1.29 19.61
C PHE A 584 -6.47 0.95 19.13
N PRO A 585 -6.26 -0.20 18.45
CA PRO A 585 -4.93 -0.64 18.04
C PRO A 585 -4.25 0.32 17.05
N ASP A 586 -5.05 1.08 16.31
CA ASP A 586 -4.57 2.09 15.35
C ASP A 586 -4.04 3.36 16.04
N ALA A 587 -4.32 3.55 17.33
CA ALA A 587 -3.88 4.72 18.10
C ALA A 587 -2.38 4.65 18.48
N SER A 588 -1.50 4.31 17.53
CA SER A 588 -0.07 4.26 17.75
C SER A 588 0.52 5.67 17.93
N GLY A 589 1.63 5.78 18.70
CA GLY A 589 2.23 7.07 19.01
C GLY A 589 1.36 7.99 19.89
N LEU A 590 0.51 7.40 20.74
CA LEU A 590 -0.47 8.10 21.56
C LEU A 590 0.17 9.06 22.56
N ASN A 591 -0.22 10.34 22.48
CA ASN A 591 0.09 11.42 23.42
C ASN A 591 -1.19 12.14 23.84
N GLY A 592 -1.59 12.01 25.11
CA GLY A 592 -2.97 12.36 25.50
C GLY A 592 -3.97 11.52 24.71
N MET A 593 -4.89 12.19 24.02
CA MET A 593 -5.85 11.56 23.10
C MET A 593 -5.41 11.67 21.61
N PHE A 594 -4.22 12.21 21.33
CA PHE A 594 -3.68 12.36 19.99
C PHE A 594 -2.86 11.13 19.58
N PRO A 595 -3.28 10.36 18.55
CA PRO A 595 -2.58 9.20 18.03
C PRO A 595 -1.74 9.59 16.80
N ALA A 596 -0.46 9.89 16.98
CA ALA A 596 0.41 10.39 15.92
C ALA A 596 0.54 9.45 14.70
N GLY A 597 0.32 8.16 14.88
CA GLY A 597 0.43 7.15 13.81
C GLY A 597 -0.90 6.78 13.14
N ASN A 598 -2.01 7.46 13.45
CA ASN A 598 -3.31 7.18 12.85
C ASN A 598 -3.70 8.26 11.82
N GLU A 599 -4.19 7.86 10.67
CA GLU A 599 -4.44 8.71 9.50
C GLU A 599 -5.36 9.90 9.77
N PRO A 600 -6.51 9.75 10.47
CA PRO A 600 -7.39 10.89 10.80
C PRO A 600 -6.72 11.97 11.65
N ALA A 601 -5.57 11.70 12.25
CA ALA A 601 -4.87 12.64 13.12
C ALA A 601 -3.78 13.47 12.40
N PHE A 602 -3.37 13.13 11.18
CA PHE A 602 -2.19 13.70 10.52
C PHE A 602 -2.24 15.22 10.34
N HIS A 603 -3.41 15.79 10.08
CA HIS A 603 -3.59 17.24 9.89
C HIS A 603 -3.72 18.00 11.21
N VAL A 604 -4.06 17.33 12.31
CA VAL A 604 -4.47 17.97 13.58
C VAL A 604 -3.40 18.91 14.16
N PRO A 605 -2.11 18.58 14.22
CA PRO A 605 -1.08 19.50 14.73
C PRO A 605 -0.99 20.81 13.94
N TYR A 606 -1.32 20.79 12.65
CA TYR A 606 -1.28 21.97 11.78
C TYR A 606 -2.48 22.91 11.97
N LEU A 607 -3.51 22.48 12.69
CA LEU A 607 -4.70 23.31 12.98
C LEU A 607 -4.37 24.51 13.86
N TYR A 608 -3.31 24.46 14.65
CA TYR A 608 -2.81 25.64 15.39
C TYR A 608 -2.44 26.80 14.48
N ASN A 609 -2.06 26.56 13.21
CA ASN A 609 -1.79 27.62 12.25
C ASN A 609 -3.05 28.48 11.99
N TYR A 610 -4.22 27.82 11.91
CA TYR A 610 -5.51 28.51 11.72
C TYR A 610 -5.95 29.28 12.98
N ALA A 611 -5.54 28.80 14.16
CA ALA A 611 -5.78 29.49 15.43
C ALA A 611 -4.79 30.63 15.71
N GLY A 612 -3.87 30.93 14.78
CA GLY A 612 -2.86 31.97 14.95
C GLY A 612 -1.71 31.62 15.91
N GLN A 613 -1.51 30.32 16.17
CA GLN A 613 -0.50 29.80 17.11
C GLN A 613 0.47 28.79 16.42
N PRO A 614 1.15 29.19 15.31
CA PRO A 614 1.98 28.25 14.52
C PRO A 614 3.15 27.64 15.30
N TRP A 615 3.62 28.31 16.36
CA TRP A 615 4.68 27.76 17.23
C TRP A 615 4.26 26.50 17.98
N LYS A 616 2.95 26.25 18.17
CA LYS A 616 2.45 25.02 18.80
C LYS A 616 2.45 23.83 17.82
N THR A 617 2.42 24.08 16.53
CA THR A 617 2.59 23.05 15.50
C THR A 617 4.01 22.44 15.56
N GLN A 618 5.03 23.26 15.82
CA GLN A 618 6.42 22.84 15.93
C GLN A 618 6.71 22.07 17.24
#